data_4efef2a96c3e53c25e140076324d3c86
#
_entry.id   4efef2a96c3e53c25e140076324d3c86
#
_cell.length_a   1.000
_cell.length_b   1.000
_cell.length_c   1.000
_cell.angle_alpha   90.00
_cell.angle_beta   90.00
_cell.angle_gamma   90.00
#
_symmetry.space_group_name_H-M   'P 1'
#
loop_
_entity.id
_entity.type
_entity.pdbx_description
1 polymer ?
#
loop_
_entity_poly.entity_id
_entity_poly.type
_entity_poly.pdbx_seq_one_letter_code
_entity_poly.pdbx_strand_id
1 'polypeptide(L)'
;MKMGFNIQECLTKLGQEKFRAIIIHARPQSDTALRQFAGHIHEKIGGGYLDVLGYFQADTELAAEVDRFNPDQFKALLQDKSKGEKLFIVDRADFLLDTWRKTERQAFFRMIEKQWNSFIGTMGATLIFCLQTSDEIEALKITDSHGDRRVHRLEEFNELV
;
A
#
# COMPACT_ATOMS: atom_id res chain seq x y z
N MET A 1 -5.78 19.86 20.66
CA MET A 1 -4.73 18.83 20.61
C MET A 1 -5.01 17.88 19.45
N LYS A 2 -4.05 17.72 18.59
CA LYS A 2 -4.19 16.79 17.48
C LYS A 2 -3.92 15.37 17.96
N MET A 3 -4.92 14.52 17.87
CA MET A 3 -4.76 13.10 18.17
C MET A 3 -4.29 12.40 16.90
N GLY A 4 -3.01 12.06 16.84
CA GLY A 4 -2.46 11.30 15.72
C GLY A 4 -2.60 9.82 15.96
N PHE A 5 -2.63 9.07 14.89
CA PHE A 5 -2.58 7.61 14.95
C PHE A 5 -1.14 7.15 15.16
N ASN A 6 -0.98 6.10 15.92
CA ASN A 6 0.31 5.42 16.06
C ASN A 6 0.35 4.28 15.03
N ILE A 7 1.34 4.32 14.14
CA ILE A 7 1.43 3.32 13.06
C ILE A 7 1.61 1.90 13.61
N GLN A 8 2.35 1.73 14.70
CA GLN A 8 2.55 0.39 15.28
C GLN A 8 1.24 -0.18 15.81
N GLU A 9 0.43 0.63 16.49
CA GLU A 9 -0.89 0.20 16.97
C GLU A 9 -1.79 -0.14 15.80
N CYS A 10 -1.78 0.69 14.76
CA CYS A 10 -2.55 0.46 13.54
C CYS A 10 -2.18 -0.88 12.91
N LEU A 11 -0.90 -1.18 12.79
CA LEU A 11 -0.43 -2.44 12.19
C LEU A 11 -0.74 -3.64 13.07
N THR A 12 -0.68 -3.49 14.39
CA THR A 12 -1.04 -4.56 15.32
C THR A 12 -2.52 -4.93 15.17
N LYS A 13 -3.39 -3.93 15.11
CA LYS A 13 -4.83 -4.16 14.87
C LYS A 13 -5.06 -4.82 13.52
N LEU A 14 -4.40 -4.32 12.47
CA LEU A 14 -4.53 -4.84 11.12
C LEU A 14 -4.06 -6.29 11.04
N GLY A 15 -3.06 -6.66 11.83
CA GLY A 15 -2.56 -8.03 11.88
C GLY A 15 -3.58 -9.07 12.32
N GLN A 16 -4.69 -8.64 12.92
CA GLN A 16 -5.76 -9.53 13.34
C GLN A 16 -6.89 -9.62 12.31
N GLU A 17 -6.79 -8.87 11.22
CA GLU A 17 -7.82 -8.81 10.19
C GLU A 17 -7.58 -9.86 9.12
N LYS A 18 -8.67 -10.28 8.47
CA LYS A 18 -8.59 -11.20 7.33
C LYS A 18 -7.94 -10.51 6.13
N PHE A 19 -8.30 -9.26 5.87
CA PHE A 19 -7.78 -8.48 4.76
C PHE A 19 -6.82 -7.44 5.30
N ARG A 20 -5.51 -7.69 5.13
CA ARG A 20 -4.46 -6.91 5.78
C ARG A 20 -3.75 -5.98 4.80
N ALA A 21 -4.49 -5.05 4.24
CA ALA A 21 -3.91 -4.03 3.37
C ALA A 21 -4.43 -2.66 3.77
N ILE A 22 -3.53 -1.69 3.83
CA ILE A 22 -3.80 -0.31 4.25
C ILE A 22 -3.19 0.65 3.24
N ILE A 23 -3.84 1.78 3.03
CA ILE A 23 -3.32 2.87 2.18
C ILE A 23 -2.95 4.04 3.08
N ILE A 24 -1.72 4.54 2.90
CA ILE A 24 -1.27 5.81 3.48
C ILE A 24 -0.97 6.73 2.30
N HIS A 25 -1.62 7.88 2.25
CA HIS A 25 -1.47 8.76 1.11
C HIS A 25 -1.10 10.17 1.52
N ALA A 26 -0.42 10.87 0.62
CA ALA A 26 0.00 12.25 0.82
C ALA A 26 -0.08 13.00 -0.51
N ARG A 27 -0.26 14.31 -0.42
CA ARG A 27 -0.24 15.18 -1.60
C ARG A 27 1.15 15.20 -2.22
N PRO A 28 1.26 15.55 -3.53
CA PRO A 28 2.57 15.57 -4.19
C PRO A 28 3.62 16.43 -3.47
N GLN A 29 3.22 17.57 -2.89
CA GLN A 29 4.14 18.43 -2.15
C GLN A 29 4.67 17.78 -0.86
N SER A 30 4.03 16.72 -0.38
CA SER A 30 4.46 15.96 0.78
C SER A 30 5.06 14.60 0.41
N ASP A 31 5.41 14.40 -0.85
CA ASP A 31 5.95 13.13 -1.35
C ASP A 31 7.24 12.73 -0.62
N THR A 32 8.13 13.69 -0.38
CA THR A 32 9.37 13.41 0.35
C THR A 32 9.08 12.92 1.76
N ALA A 33 8.12 13.54 2.45
CA ALA A 33 7.72 13.13 3.80
C ALA A 33 7.10 11.72 3.80
N LEU A 34 6.28 11.41 2.79
CA LEU A 34 5.69 10.07 2.66
C LEU A 34 6.78 9.01 2.47
N ARG A 35 7.77 9.31 1.63
CA ARG A 35 8.87 8.38 1.37
C ARG A 35 9.74 8.18 2.61
N GLN A 36 10.00 9.24 3.36
CA GLN A 36 10.72 9.15 4.63
C GLN A 36 9.94 8.31 5.65
N PHE A 37 8.62 8.49 5.70
CA PHE A 37 7.76 7.70 6.58
C PHE A 37 7.81 6.21 6.22
N ALA A 38 7.72 5.88 4.95
CA ALA A 38 7.85 4.49 4.47
C ALA A 38 9.21 3.90 4.84
N GLY A 39 10.27 4.67 4.66
CA GLY A 39 11.62 4.24 5.04
C GLY A 39 11.77 4.01 6.52
N HIS A 40 11.17 4.86 7.35
CA HIS A 40 11.19 4.70 8.80
C HIS A 40 10.45 3.44 9.24
N ILE A 41 9.31 3.14 8.63
CA ILE A 41 8.60 1.88 8.91
C ILE A 41 9.50 0.69 8.61
N HIS A 42 10.13 0.71 7.44
CA HIS A 42 11.03 -0.36 7.02
C HIS A 42 12.22 -0.54 7.98
N GLU A 43 12.82 0.56 8.40
CA GLU A 43 13.99 0.52 9.29
C GLU A 43 13.65 0.14 10.72
N LYS A 44 12.55 0.68 11.28
CA LYS A 44 12.23 0.57 12.70
C LYS A 44 11.29 -0.58 13.03
N ILE A 45 10.34 -0.86 12.15
CA ILE A 45 9.36 -1.93 12.36
C ILE A 45 9.81 -3.19 11.63
N GLY A 46 10.48 -3.03 10.49
CA GLY A 46 10.96 -4.13 9.66
C GLY A 46 10.04 -4.40 8.49
N GLY A 47 10.20 -5.59 7.91
CA GLY A 47 9.43 -6.00 6.74
C GLY A 47 10.13 -5.69 5.43
N GLY A 48 9.53 -6.14 4.33
CA GLY A 48 10.04 -5.88 3.00
C GLY A 48 9.66 -4.50 2.49
N TYR A 49 10.38 -4.04 1.50
CA TYR A 49 10.13 -2.75 0.85
C TYR A 49 10.27 -2.93 -0.65
N LEU A 50 9.25 -2.51 -1.40
CA LEU A 50 9.29 -2.51 -2.85
C LEU A 50 9.04 -1.10 -3.37
N ASP A 51 10.05 -0.53 -4.02
CA ASP A 51 9.93 0.67 -4.81
C ASP A 51 9.48 0.24 -6.21
N VAL A 52 8.18 0.34 -6.47
CA VAL A 52 7.59 -0.18 -7.71
C VAL A 52 8.16 0.54 -8.94
N LEU A 53 8.29 1.86 -8.85
CA LEU A 53 8.84 2.64 -9.96
C LEU A 53 10.27 2.21 -10.27
N GLY A 54 11.12 2.09 -9.24
CA GLY A 54 12.49 1.64 -9.40
C GLY A 54 12.58 0.24 -9.97
N TYR A 55 11.70 -0.64 -9.55
CA TYR A 55 11.63 -2.01 -10.05
C TYR A 55 11.36 -2.06 -11.55
N PHE A 56 10.40 -1.24 -12.03
CA PHE A 56 10.10 -1.16 -13.45
C PHE A 56 11.24 -0.49 -14.23
N GLN A 57 11.86 0.55 -13.66
CA GLN A 57 12.98 1.24 -14.32
C GLN A 57 14.21 0.36 -14.50
N ALA A 58 14.41 -0.59 -13.59
CA ALA A 58 15.55 -1.50 -13.64
C ALA A 58 15.39 -2.63 -14.65
N ASP A 59 14.19 -2.84 -15.19
CA ASP A 59 13.88 -3.93 -16.13
C ASP A 59 13.27 -3.32 -17.38
N THR A 60 14.06 -3.24 -18.46
CA THR A 60 13.64 -2.62 -19.70
C THR A 60 12.45 -3.33 -20.37
N GLU A 61 12.37 -4.65 -20.25
CA GLU A 61 11.26 -5.41 -20.81
C GLU A 61 9.97 -5.10 -20.03
N LEU A 62 10.06 -5.07 -18.71
CA LEU A 62 8.91 -4.75 -17.86
C LEU A 62 8.46 -3.31 -18.09
N ALA A 63 9.40 -2.36 -18.18
CA ALA A 63 9.08 -0.96 -18.43
C ALA A 63 8.37 -0.77 -19.78
N ALA A 64 8.76 -1.54 -20.79
CA ALA A 64 8.11 -1.49 -22.11
C ALA A 64 6.67 -2.01 -22.08
N GLU A 65 6.32 -2.80 -21.09
CA GLU A 65 5.00 -3.42 -20.94
C GLU A 65 4.11 -2.71 -19.92
N VAL A 66 4.53 -1.55 -19.42
CA VAL A 66 3.83 -0.84 -18.35
C VAL A 66 2.35 -0.57 -18.70
N ASP A 67 2.07 -0.23 -19.97
CA ASP A 67 0.71 0.06 -20.43
C ASP A 67 -0.21 -1.16 -20.42
N ARG A 68 0.36 -2.36 -20.36
CA ARG A 68 -0.37 -3.63 -20.33
C ARG A 68 -0.37 -4.29 -18.96
N PHE A 69 0.34 -3.69 -18.01
CA PHE A 69 0.48 -4.24 -16.67
C PHE A 69 -0.79 -3.92 -15.88
N ASN A 70 -1.64 -4.93 -15.70
CA ASN A 70 -2.95 -4.75 -15.09
C ASN A 70 -2.94 -5.05 -13.58
N PRO A 71 -4.05 -4.77 -12.86
CA PRO A 71 -4.11 -5.04 -11.42
C PRO A 71 -3.87 -6.49 -11.03
N ASP A 72 -4.30 -7.46 -11.83
CA ASP A 72 -4.07 -8.88 -11.53
C ASP A 72 -2.59 -9.23 -11.59
N GLN A 73 -1.89 -8.67 -12.57
CA GLN A 73 -0.44 -8.85 -12.68
C GLN A 73 0.29 -8.17 -11.51
N PHE A 74 -0.19 -7.01 -11.10
CA PHE A 74 0.36 -6.32 -9.94
C PHE A 74 0.15 -7.13 -8.67
N LYS A 75 -1.05 -7.69 -8.49
CA LYS A 75 -1.33 -8.57 -7.34
C LYS A 75 -0.37 -9.76 -7.33
N ALA A 76 -0.15 -10.39 -8.48
CA ALA A 76 0.78 -11.53 -8.59
C ALA A 76 2.21 -11.11 -8.23
N LEU A 77 2.64 -9.93 -8.67
CA LEU A 77 3.96 -9.40 -8.32
C LEU A 77 4.07 -9.19 -6.80
N LEU A 78 3.04 -8.63 -6.19
CA LEU A 78 3.03 -8.41 -4.74
C LEU A 78 3.06 -9.73 -3.97
N GLN A 79 2.32 -10.74 -4.45
CA GLN A 79 2.33 -12.07 -3.86
C GLN A 79 3.72 -12.69 -3.91
N ASP A 80 4.40 -12.55 -5.03
CA ASP A 80 5.74 -13.08 -5.21
C ASP A 80 6.77 -12.36 -4.32
N LYS A 81 6.75 -11.03 -4.33
CA LYS A 81 7.75 -10.23 -3.61
C LYS A 81 7.53 -10.22 -2.10
N SER A 82 6.33 -10.46 -1.62
CA SER A 82 6.02 -10.43 -0.19
C SER A 82 6.11 -11.80 0.49
N LYS A 83 6.49 -12.84 -0.24
CA LYS A 83 6.65 -14.17 0.33
C LYS A 83 7.62 -14.17 1.51
N GLY A 84 7.20 -14.77 2.61
CA GLY A 84 8.02 -14.86 3.80
C GLY A 84 8.06 -13.58 4.63
N GLU A 85 7.42 -12.52 4.18
CA GLU A 85 7.36 -11.27 4.91
C GLU A 85 6.09 -11.21 5.76
N LYS A 86 6.20 -10.62 6.96
CA LYS A 86 5.04 -10.33 7.80
C LYS A 86 4.44 -8.97 7.45
N LEU A 87 5.30 -8.05 7.05
CA LEU A 87 4.95 -6.69 6.67
C LEU A 87 5.65 -6.37 5.35
N PHE A 88 4.95 -5.75 4.43
CA PHE A 88 5.51 -5.42 3.12
C PHE A 88 5.03 -4.04 2.69
N ILE A 89 5.97 -3.15 2.45
CA ILE A 89 5.71 -1.76 2.07
C ILE A 89 5.80 -1.64 0.56
N VAL A 90 4.75 -1.09 -0.05
CA VAL A 90 4.64 -0.89 -1.50
C VAL A 90 4.64 0.60 -1.76
N ASP A 91 5.73 1.10 -2.35
CA ASP A 91 5.95 2.52 -2.56
C ASP A 91 6.07 2.86 -4.04
N ARG A 92 5.66 4.05 -4.40
CA ARG A 92 5.77 4.61 -5.75
C ARG A 92 5.08 3.79 -6.84
N ALA A 93 3.85 3.32 -6.54
CA ALA A 93 3.03 2.61 -7.52
C ALA A 93 2.09 3.54 -8.29
N ASP A 94 2.16 4.84 -8.07
CA ASP A 94 1.21 5.82 -8.63
C ASP A 94 1.18 5.80 -10.15
N PHE A 95 2.32 5.60 -10.79
CA PHE A 95 2.38 5.56 -12.26
C PHE A 95 1.54 4.41 -12.83
N LEU A 96 1.40 3.29 -12.11
CA LEU A 96 0.53 2.20 -12.54
C LEU A 96 -0.93 2.62 -12.48
N LEU A 97 -1.33 3.26 -11.39
CA LEU A 97 -2.69 3.76 -11.25
C LEU A 97 -3.03 4.76 -12.37
N ASP A 98 -2.05 5.56 -12.75
CA ASP A 98 -2.22 6.56 -13.83
C ASP A 98 -2.39 5.92 -15.21
N THR A 99 -1.79 4.73 -15.44
CA THR A 99 -1.97 4.01 -16.71
C THR A 99 -3.26 3.21 -16.76
N TRP A 100 -3.84 2.89 -15.59
CA TRP A 100 -5.05 2.08 -15.52
C TRP A 100 -6.30 2.89 -15.83
N ARG A 101 -7.29 2.21 -16.42
CA ARG A 101 -8.64 2.77 -16.57
C ARG A 101 -9.32 2.81 -15.21
N LYS A 102 -10.40 3.58 -15.11
CA LYS A 102 -11.15 3.70 -13.87
C LYS A 102 -11.59 2.33 -13.33
N THR A 103 -12.06 1.44 -14.22
CA THR A 103 -12.50 0.09 -13.81
C THR A 103 -11.34 -0.74 -13.27
N GLU A 104 -10.15 -0.56 -13.83
CA GLU A 104 -8.95 -1.24 -13.36
C GLU A 104 -8.50 -0.71 -12.00
N ARG A 105 -8.56 0.62 -11.80
CA ARG A 105 -8.26 1.20 -10.49
C ARG A 105 -9.24 0.72 -9.44
N GLN A 106 -10.53 0.62 -9.78
CA GLN A 106 -11.54 0.08 -8.88
C GLN A 106 -11.25 -1.37 -8.51
N ALA A 107 -10.79 -2.18 -9.46
CA ALA A 107 -10.39 -3.56 -9.19
C ALA A 107 -9.21 -3.62 -8.23
N PHE A 108 -8.25 -2.73 -8.38
CA PHE A 108 -7.11 -2.63 -7.47
C PHE A 108 -7.56 -2.28 -6.05
N PHE A 109 -8.42 -1.27 -5.90
CA PHE A 109 -8.91 -0.88 -4.57
C PHE A 109 -9.77 -1.98 -3.94
N ARG A 110 -10.53 -2.73 -4.75
CA ARG A 110 -11.28 -3.88 -4.25
C ARG A 110 -10.33 -4.99 -3.77
N MET A 111 -9.22 -5.17 -4.43
CA MET A 111 -8.21 -6.13 -4.00
C MET A 111 -7.71 -5.79 -2.60
N ILE A 112 -7.45 -4.51 -2.34
CA ILE A 112 -7.05 -4.04 -1.02
C ILE A 112 -8.16 -4.29 0.00
N GLU A 113 -9.40 -4.02 -0.38
CA GLU A 113 -10.53 -4.11 0.53
C GLU A 113 -10.91 -5.55 0.88
N LYS A 114 -10.97 -6.45 -0.12
CA LYS A 114 -11.61 -7.75 0.06
C LYS A 114 -10.90 -8.94 -0.58
N GLN A 115 -9.78 -8.76 -1.25
CA GLN A 115 -9.16 -9.84 -2.00
C GLN A 115 -7.75 -10.21 -1.54
N TRP A 116 -7.09 -9.31 -0.81
CA TRP A 116 -5.80 -9.63 -0.22
C TRP A 116 -6.02 -10.35 1.09
N ASN A 117 -6.21 -11.68 1.00
CA ASN A 117 -6.56 -12.52 2.12
C ASN A 117 -5.32 -13.14 2.74
N SER A 118 -5.01 -12.73 3.96
CA SER A 118 -3.79 -13.16 4.67
C SER A 118 -3.91 -14.54 5.31
N PHE A 119 -5.09 -15.17 5.25
CA PHE A 119 -5.31 -16.48 5.85
C PHE A 119 -5.24 -17.63 4.85
N ILE A 120 -5.12 -17.35 3.56
CA ILE A 120 -5.13 -18.37 2.52
C ILE A 120 -3.72 -18.61 1.98
N GLY A 121 -3.23 -19.84 2.12
CA GLY A 121 -1.96 -20.26 1.58
C GLY A 121 -0.77 -19.53 2.21
N THR A 122 0.16 -19.10 1.38
CA THR A 122 1.37 -18.38 1.81
C THR A 122 1.17 -16.88 1.88
N MET A 123 -0.04 -16.41 1.68
CA MET A 123 -0.38 -15.01 1.73
C MET A 123 -0.47 -14.56 3.16
N GLY A 124 0.51 -13.98 3.67
CA GLY A 124 0.50 -13.60 5.08
C GLY A 124 0.90 -12.17 5.35
N ALA A 125 1.46 -11.52 4.36
CA ALA A 125 2.00 -10.19 4.56
C ALA A 125 0.90 -9.16 4.75
N THR A 126 1.09 -8.28 5.74
CA THR A 126 0.34 -7.03 5.83
C THR A 126 0.94 -6.06 4.82
N LEU A 127 0.11 -5.50 3.95
CA LEU A 127 0.57 -4.57 2.92
C LEU A 127 0.31 -3.13 3.34
N ILE A 128 1.32 -2.28 3.15
CA ILE A 128 1.18 -0.84 3.28
C ILE A 128 1.43 -0.23 1.91
N PHE A 129 0.41 0.39 1.33
CA PHE A 129 0.52 1.11 0.08
C PHE A 129 0.74 2.60 0.37
N CYS A 130 1.85 3.14 -0.11
CA CYS A 130 2.14 4.57 0.01
C CYS A 130 1.86 5.21 -1.35
N LEU A 131 0.79 6.00 -1.43
CA LEU A 131 0.27 6.54 -2.68
C LEU A 131 0.09 8.06 -2.59
N GLN A 132 0.02 8.70 -3.75
CA GLN A 132 -0.33 10.12 -3.81
C GLN A 132 -1.84 10.30 -3.68
N THR A 133 -2.22 11.36 -2.99
CA THR A 133 -3.63 11.71 -2.80
C THR A 133 -4.30 11.98 -4.16
N SER A 134 -5.48 11.41 -4.33
CA SER A 134 -6.36 11.66 -5.47
C SER A 134 -7.81 11.71 -4.97
N ASP A 135 -8.70 12.22 -5.81
CA ASP A 135 -10.12 12.26 -5.46
C ASP A 135 -10.66 10.85 -5.25
N GLU A 136 -10.20 9.88 -6.04
CA GLU A 136 -10.60 8.49 -5.88
C GLU A 136 -10.19 7.94 -4.51
N ILE A 137 -8.94 8.19 -4.10
CA ILE A 137 -8.43 7.72 -2.80
C ILE A 137 -9.18 8.38 -1.65
N GLU A 138 -9.42 9.68 -1.75
CA GLU A 138 -10.17 10.42 -0.73
C GLU A 138 -11.61 9.90 -0.56
N ALA A 139 -12.19 9.38 -1.64
CA ALA A 139 -13.56 8.87 -1.64
C ALA A 139 -13.66 7.41 -1.18
N LEU A 140 -12.55 6.71 -1.00
CA LEU A 140 -12.57 5.31 -0.60
C LEU A 140 -13.12 5.13 0.81
N LYS A 141 -13.93 4.08 0.98
CA LYS A 141 -14.53 3.72 2.26
C LYS A 141 -14.14 2.30 2.65
N ILE A 142 -12.84 2.06 2.70
CA ILE A 142 -12.29 0.76 3.07
C ILE A 142 -12.12 0.74 4.60
N THR A 143 -12.76 -0.22 5.24
CA THR A 143 -12.73 -0.35 6.71
C THR A 143 -12.30 -1.76 7.12
N ASP A 144 -11.92 -1.89 8.39
CA ASP A 144 -11.65 -3.21 8.98
C ASP A 144 -12.93 -3.80 9.58
N SER A 145 -12.80 -4.94 10.26
CA SER A 145 -13.95 -5.63 10.86
C SER A 145 -14.61 -4.85 12.01
N HIS A 146 -13.91 -3.86 12.54
CA HIS A 146 -14.42 -2.99 13.62
C HIS A 146 -14.98 -1.68 13.09
N GLY A 147 -14.97 -1.46 11.77
CA GLY A 147 -15.42 -0.22 11.16
C GLY A 147 -14.39 0.88 11.13
N ASP A 148 -13.17 0.62 11.54
CA ASP A 148 -12.07 1.58 11.47
C ASP A 148 -11.53 1.67 10.05
N ARG A 149 -11.15 2.88 9.64
CA ARG A 149 -10.66 3.13 8.28
C ARG A 149 -9.33 2.46 8.02
N ARG A 150 -9.14 1.98 6.81
CA ARG A 150 -7.87 1.44 6.32
C ARG A 150 -7.25 2.32 5.23
N VAL A 151 -7.71 3.57 5.12
CA VAL A 151 -7.15 4.58 4.21
C VAL A 151 -6.89 5.82 5.05
N HIS A 152 -5.64 6.24 5.13
CA HIS A 152 -5.21 7.32 6.00
C HIS A 152 -4.35 8.33 5.24
N ARG A 153 -4.50 9.60 5.58
CA ARG A 153 -3.56 10.63 5.16
C ARG A 153 -2.31 10.54 6.03
N LEU A 154 -1.17 10.86 5.44
CA LEU A 154 0.10 10.83 6.17
C LEU A 154 0.06 11.66 7.46
N GLU A 155 -0.56 12.85 7.39
CA GLU A 155 -0.62 13.75 8.55
C GLU A 155 -1.47 13.23 9.71
N GLU A 156 -2.22 12.13 9.53
CA GLU A 156 -2.97 11.49 10.61
C GLU A 156 -2.06 10.73 11.58
N PHE A 157 -0.85 10.41 11.17
CA PHE A 157 0.06 9.61 11.98
C PHE A 157 1.01 10.48 12.80
N ASN A 158 1.37 9.97 13.99
CA ASN A 158 2.43 10.57 14.79
C ASN A 158 3.78 10.28 14.13
N GLU A 159 4.75 11.13 14.40
CA GLU A 159 6.11 10.87 13.93
C GLU A 159 6.64 9.56 14.52
N LEU A 160 7.37 8.83 13.71
CA LEU A 160 8.12 7.66 14.17
C LEU A 160 9.39 8.14 14.87
N VAL A 161 9.43 7.90 16.14
CA VAL A 161 10.58 8.30 16.96
C VAL A 161 11.54 7.13 17.13
#